data_ae3808284a0291998b1e11b7d25d6368
#
_entry.id   ae3808284a0291998b1e11b7d25d6368
#
_cell.length_a   1.000
_cell.length_b   1.000
_cell.length_c   1.000
_cell.angle_alpha   90.00
_cell.angle_beta   90.00
_cell.angle_gamma   90.00
#
_symmetry.space_group_name_H-M   'P 1'
#
loop_
_entity.id
_entity.type
_entity.pdbx_description
1 polymer ?
#
loop_
_entity_poly.entity_id
_entity_poly.type
_entity_poly.pdbx_seq_one_letter_code
_entity_poly.pdbx_strand_id
1 'polypeptide(L)' 'MIETIPSLATFIASKILKQPKRAIPADESLISSGLIDSFSLMDLALYVEDTFGVRIEDTELNADTFDNLTQLAALIESRK' A
#
# COMPACT_ATOMS: atom_id res chain seq x y z
N MET A 1 -6.55 18.00 -1.95
CA MET A 1 -7.04 16.61 -1.94
C MET A 1 -5.84 15.65 -2.00
N ILE A 2 -5.80 14.68 -1.09
CA ILE A 2 -4.72 13.68 -1.12
C ILE A 2 -5.05 12.66 -2.18
N GLU A 3 -4.11 12.43 -3.07
CA GLU A 3 -4.25 11.42 -4.09
C GLU A 3 -3.76 10.10 -3.53
N THR A 4 -4.69 9.18 -3.33
CA THR A 4 -4.43 7.93 -2.62
C THR A 4 -3.35 7.09 -3.30
N ILE A 5 -3.50 6.82 -4.59
CA ILE A 5 -2.55 5.97 -5.30
C ILE A 5 -1.15 6.59 -5.38
N PRO A 6 -0.98 7.85 -5.77
CA PRO A 6 0.36 8.46 -5.77
C PRO A 6 1.00 8.51 -4.39
N SER A 7 0.21 8.77 -3.34
CA SER A 7 0.74 8.79 -1.97
C SER A 7 1.25 7.42 -1.56
N LEU A 8 0.50 6.38 -1.85
CA LEU A 8 0.90 5.00 -1.54
C LEU A 8 2.15 4.61 -2.33
N ALA A 9 2.17 4.94 -3.62
CA ALA A 9 3.31 4.62 -4.46
C ALA A 9 4.58 5.29 -3.95
N THR A 10 4.50 6.56 -3.57
CA THR A 10 5.64 7.30 -3.05
C THR A 10 6.14 6.69 -1.74
N PHE A 11 5.23 6.34 -0.84
CA PHE A 11 5.62 5.72 0.43
C PHE A 11 6.32 4.39 0.18
N ILE A 12 5.73 3.53 -0.64
CA ILE A 12 6.29 2.22 -0.90
C ILE A 12 7.67 2.36 -1.54
N ALA A 13 7.79 3.19 -2.57
CA ALA A 13 9.06 3.37 -3.26
C ALA A 13 10.15 3.92 -2.34
N SER A 14 9.83 4.93 -1.54
CA SER A 14 10.86 5.61 -0.74
C SER A 14 11.14 4.92 0.59
N LYS A 15 10.12 4.40 1.27
CA LYS A 15 10.28 3.87 2.63
C LYS A 15 10.45 2.35 2.67
N ILE A 16 9.80 1.64 1.77
CA ILE A 16 9.86 0.18 1.75
C ILE A 16 10.95 -0.30 0.80
N LEU A 17 10.93 0.15 -0.44
CA LEU A 17 11.90 -0.28 -1.44
C LEU A 17 13.19 0.52 -1.40
N LYS A 18 13.17 1.68 -0.76
CA LYS A 18 14.31 2.60 -0.66
C LYS A 18 14.81 3.02 -2.05
N GLN A 19 13.88 3.17 -2.97
CA GLN A 19 14.11 3.62 -4.33
C GLN A 19 13.15 4.77 -4.63
N PRO A 20 13.41 5.97 -4.08
CA PRO A 20 12.44 7.07 -4.13
C PRO A 20 12.09 7.55 -5.53
N LYS A 21 12.91 7.23 -6.52
CA LYS A 21 12.63 7.60 -7.91
C LYS A 21 11.91 6.51 -8.69
N ARG A 22 11.67 5.37 -8.05
CA ARG A 22 10.98 4.27 -8.74
C ARG A 22 9.51 4.58 -8.90
N ALA A 23 9.00 4.39 -10.10
CA ALA A 23 7.57 4.49 -10.38
C ALA A 23 6.95 3.12 -10.11
N ILE A 24 5.80 3.13 -9.42
CA ILE A 24 5.06 1.90 -9.14
C ILE A 24 3.71 2.02 -9.84
N PRO A 25 3.49 1.26 -10.92
CA PRO A 25 2.19 1.27 -11.62
C PRO A 25 1.08 0.81 -10.67
N ALA A 26 -0.11 1.36 -10.87
CA ALA A 26 -1.25 1.07 -10.01
C ALA A 26 -1.68 -0.40 -10.08
N ASP A 27 -1.36 -1.08 -11.16
CA ASP A 27 -1.72 -2.48 -11.37
C ASP A 27 -0.56 -3.45 -11.15
N GLU A 28 0.60 -2.95 -10.70
CA GLU A 28 1.73 -3.82 -10.42
C GLU A 28 1.43 -4.68 -9.21
N SER A 29 1.70 -5.98 -9.31
CA SER A 29 1.54 -6.91 -8.21
C SER A 29 2.53 -6.57 -7.10
N LEU A 30 2.04 -6.39 -5.88
CA LEU A 30 2.86 -5.99 -4.75
C LEU A 30 3.20 -7.16 -3.83
N ILE A 31 2.20 -7.95 -3.50
CA ILE A 31 2.34 -9.02 -2.51
C ILE A 31 2.69 -10.35 -3.18
N SER A 32 1.91 -10.74 -4.18
CA SER A 32 2.12 -12.04 -4.83
C SER A 32 3.43 -12.09 -5.62
N SER A 33 3.94 -10.94 -6.05
CA SER A 33 5.23 -10.87 -6.74
C SER A 33 6.42 -10.88 -5.77
N GLY A 34 6.16 -10.70 -4.48
CA GLY A 34 7.22 -10.61 -3.48
C GLY A 34 7.87 -9.25 -3.38
N LEU A 35 7.30 -8.23 -4.04
CA LEU A 35 7.85 -6.88 -4.00
C LEU A 35 7.82 -6.32 -2.58
N ILE A 36 6.74 -6.59 -1.85
CA ILE A 36 6.57 -6.18 -0.46
C ILE A 36 6.45 -7.43 0.39
N ASP A 37 7.32 -7.59 1.39
CA ASP A 37 7.25 -8.73 2.30
C ASP A 37 6.27 -8.46 3.44
N SER A 38 6.05 -9.48 4.29
CA SER A 38 5.07 -9.38 5.37
C SER A 38 5.45 -8.34 6.43
N PHE A 39 6.74 -8.10 6.64
CA PHE A 39 7.17 -7.07 7.60
C PHE A 39 6.89 -5.68 7.05
N SER A 40 7.17 -5.48 5.78
CA SER A 40 6.93 -4.19 5.13
C SER A 40 5.44 -3.88 5.03
N LEU A 41 4.60 -4.92 4.93
CA LEU A 41 3.15 -4.73 4.92
C LEU A 41 2.65 -4.11 6.22
N MET A 42 3.29 -4.43 7.35
CA MET A 42 2.92 -3.81 8.63
C MET A 42 3.23 -2.31 8.61
N ASP A 43 4.36 -1.94 8.06
CA ASP A 43 4.72 -0.52 7.91
C ASP A 43 3.73 0.20 7.00
N LEU A 44 3.31 -0.46 5.92
CA LEU A 44 2.33 0.10 5.00
C LEU A 44 0.99 0.32 5.71
N ALA A 45 0.56 -0.64 6.52
CA ALA A 45 -0.69 -0.51 7.28
C ALA A 45 -0.63 0.67 8.24
N LEU A 46 0.50 0.87 8.91
CA LEU A 46 0.68 2.01 9.81
C LEU A 46 0.64 3.33 9.05
N TYR A 47 1.26 3.37 7.88
CA TYR A 47 1.22 4.57 7.05
C TYR A 47 -0.21 4.91 6.63
N VAL A 48 -0.97 3.91 6.23
CA VAL A 48 -2.37 4.10 5.83
C VAL A 48 -3.19 4.63 6.99
N GLU A 49 -3.00 4.07 8.18
CA GLU A 49 -3.73 4.54 9.35
C GLU A 49 -3.37 5.99 9.69
N ASP A 50 -2.08 6.32 9.67
CA ASP A 50 -1.62 7.67 10.00
C ASP A 50 -2.03 8.70 8.96
N THR A 51 -2.01 8.33 7.69
CA THR A 51 -2.24 9.28 6.60
C THR A 51 -3.71 9.43 6.26
N PHE A 52 -4.44 8.32 6.21
CA PHE A 52 -5.83 8.29 5.74
C PHE A 52 -6.83 8.07 6.86
N GLY A 53 -6.37 7.73 8.06
CA GLY A 53 -7.26 7.43 9.18
C GLY A 53 -8.00 6.11 9.00
N VAL A 54 -7.48 5.21 8.19
CA VAL A 54 -8.09 3.93 7.88
C VAL A 54 -7.27 2.81 8.49
N ARG A 55 -7.90 1.93 9.24
CA ARG A 55 -7.21 0.79 9.85
C ARG A 55 -7.33 -0.44 8.97
N ILE A 56 -6.19 -1.08 8.71
CA ILE A 56 -6.14 -2.36 8.01
C ILE A 56 -5.66 -3.40 9.03
N GLU A 57 -6.45 -4.44 9.21
CA GLU A 57 -6.12 -5.49 10.19
C GLU A 57 -5.01 -6.40 9.66
N ASP A 58 -4.29 -7.04 10.58
CA ASP A 58 -3.21 -7.96 10.20
C ASP A 58 -3.69 -9.08 9.29
N THR A 59 -4.91 -9.56 9.51
CA THR A 59 -5.49 -10.63 8.71
C THR A 59 -5.81 -10.20 7.28
N GLU A 60 -5.77 -8.89 7.02
CA GLU A 60 -6.06 -8.34 5.71
C GLU A 60 -4.78 -8.03 4.91
N LEU A 61 -3.61 -8.25 5.49
CA LEU A 61 -2.33 -7.96 4.84
C LEU A 61 -1.88 -9.14 3.97
N ASN A 62 -2.65 -9.39 2.91
CA ASN A 62 -2.39 -10.51 2.01
C ASN A 62 -2.93 -10.19 0.61
N ALA A 63 -2.52 -11.00 -0.37
CA ALA A 63 -2.87 -10.76 -1.77
C ALA A 63 -4.35 -10.97 -2.07
N ASP A 64 -5.05 -11.73 -1.23
CA ASP A 64 -6.51 -11.91 -1.40
C ASP A 64 -7.28 -10.64 -1.09
N THR A 65 -6.74 -9.80 -0.20
CA THR A 65 -7.38 -8.54 0.18
C THR A 65 -7.00 -7.43 -0.80
N PHE A 66 -5.72 -7.31 -1.10
CA PHE A 66 -5.23 -6.37 -2.09
C PHE A 66 -3.86 -6.86 -2.60
N ASP A 67 -3.59 -6.65 -3.86
CA ASP A 67 -2.29 -7.02 -4.44
C ASP A 67 -1.71 -5.91 -5.31
N ASN A 68 -2.44 -4.82 -5.48
CA ASN A 68 -1.93 -3.66 -6.21
C ASN A 68 -2.48 -2.38 -5.60
N LEU A 69 -1.98 -1.25 -6.09
CA LEU A 69 -2.37 0.05 -5.53
C LEU A 69 -3.83 0.38 -5.80
N THR A 70 -4.36 -0.04 -6.95
CA THR A 70 -5.77 0.18 -7.27
C THR A 70 -6.67 -0.50 -6.24
N GLN A 71 -6.36 -1.74 -5.92
CA GLN A 71 -7.14 -2.51 -4.93
C GLN A 71 -7.00 -1.92 -3.54
N LEU A 72 -5.78 -1.54 -3.17
CA LEU A 72 -5.54 -0.94 -1.86
C LEU A 72 -6.24 0.41 -1.73
N ALA A 73 -6.19 1.23 -2.77
CA ALA A 73 -6.89 2.51 -2.77
C ALA A 73 -8.40 2.33 -2.63
N ALA A 74 -8.96 1.33 -3.32
CA ALA A 74 -10.39 1.03 -3.21
C ALA A 74 -10.76 0.60 -1.79
N LEU A 75 -9.92 -0.20 -1.15
CA LEU A 75 -10.13 -0.62 0.23
C LEU A 75 -10.13 0.59 1.17
N ILE A 76 -9.16 1.48 1.00
CA ILE A 76 -9.05 2.68 1.82
C ILE A 76 -10.28 3.57 1.64
N GLU A 77 -10.68 3.81 0.40
CA GLU A 77 -11.82 4.66 0.11
C GLU A 77 -13.12 4.09 0.67
N SER A 78 -13.24 2.76 0.70
CA SER A 78 -14.43 2.12 1.23
C SER A 78 -14.55 2.22 2.75
N ARG A 79 -13.46 2.55 3.44
CA ARG A 79 -13.41 2.62 4.90
C ARG A 79 -13.28 4.02 5.46
N LYS A 80 -13.19 5.00 4.59
CA LYS A 80 -13.14 6.40 5.03
C LYS A 80 -14.47 6.85 5.60
#